data_2842f02413fef099d653eff0198dd9de
#
_entry.id   2842f02413fef099d653eff0198dd9de
#
_cell.length_a   1.000
_cell.length_b   1.000
_cell.length_c   1.000
_cell.angle_alpha   90.00
_cell.angle_beta   90.00
_cell.angle_gamma   90.00
#
_symmetry.space_group_name_H-M   'P 1'
#
loop_
_entity.id
_entity.type
_entity.pdbx_description
1 polymer ?
#
loop_
_entity_poly.entity_id
_entity_poly.type
_entity_poly.pdbx_seq_one_letter_code
_entity_poly.pdbx_strand_id
1 'polypeptide(L)'
;MEEVKKEQKPSQKTEKKKQDRYYYASQWQLMARKFRKHKLAMVSLVVLMILYIVAIFGNFFAPQGTEKYDGSYVNCPPHGIHLFHEGKFIGPFVYGLARERDPETYMMKFVDNKEEIYKVHFFVQGAEGSEYKFLGLFETNLHLFEAEGEGRVFLFGTDSMGRDLFSRVILGAQISLFIPVVGMLLTVFLGLIMGSLAGYVGGWVDTVIQRAVEVVRSFPQVPLWMALSAAIPKTLKPAQVFMLMTLILSLISWPDLSRVVRSKFISVKKEDYIMSSRISGAPAVKVVTRHMIPSFLSYIIVNMTMSIPNLIIGETTLSFLGLGLRSPATSWGVLLQETNK
;
A
#
# COMPACT_ATOMS: atom_id res chain seq x y z
N MET A 1 24.51 46.96 23.72
CA MET A 1 25.43 45.87 24.06
C MET A 1 24.89 44.59 23.46
N GLU A 2 25.30 44.31 22.23
CA GLU A 2 24.91 43.10 21.49
C GLU A 2 25.94 42.00 21.79
N GLU A 3 25.52 40.94 22.44
CA GLU A 3 26.33 39.71 22.60
C GLU A 3 26.40 38.96 21.29
N VAL A 4 27.53 39.06 20.60
CA VAL A 4 27.89 38.24 19.45
C VAL A 4 28.16 36.81 19.94
N LYS A 5 27.21 35.89 19.71
CA LYS A 5 27.44 34.44 19.89
C LYS A 5 28.55 33.97 18.93
N LYS A 6 29.75 33.78 19.49
CA LYS A 6 30.85 33.10 18.80
C LYS A 6 30.47 31.65 18.48
N GLU A 7 30.21 31.34 17.22
CA GLU A 7 30.19 29.95 16.71
C GLU A 7 31.61 29.34 16.92
N GLN A 8 31.70 28.42 17.85
CA GLN A 8 32.92 27.63 18.06
C GLN A 8 33.10 26.68 16.87
N LYS A 9 34.14 26.91 16.06
CA LYS A 9 34.58 25.99 15.01
C LYS A 9 34.87 24.60 15.65
N PRO A 10 34.35 23.51 15.04
CA PRO A 10 34.61 22.17 15.59
C PRO A 10 36.11 21.85 15.61
N SER A 11 36.59 21.30 16.72
CA SER A 11 38.00 20.95 16.92
C SER A 11 38.46 19.93 15.87
N GLN A 12 39.69 20.07 15.37
CA GLN A 12 40.29 19.17 14.35
C GLN A 12 40.18 17.67 14.71
N LYS A 13 40.18 17.32 16.01
CA LYS A 13 39.90 15.97 16.49
C LYS A 13 38.49 15.47 16.16
N THR A 14 37.50 16.37 16.15
CA THR A 14 36.10 16.04 15.87
C THR A 14 35.89 15.85 14.37
N GLU A 15 36.59 16.59 13.54
CA GLU A 15 36.55 16.44 12.07
C GLU A 15 37.26 15.14 11.64
N LYS A 16 38.44 14.82 12.20
CA LYS A 16 39.11 13.56 11.93
C LYS A 16 38.25 12.34 12.33
N LYS A 17 37.63 12.34 13.50
CA LYS A 17 36.71 11.29 13.91
C LYS A 17 35.45 11.18 13.00
N LYS A 18 34.96 12.29 12.44
CA LYS A 18 33.85 12.27 11.45
C LYS A 18 34.31 11.70 10.11
N GLN A 19 35.51 12.00 9.65
CA GLN A 19 36.12 11.45 8.43
C GLN A 19 36.37 9.96 8.56
N ASP A 20 37.02 9.50 9.64
CA ASP A 20 37.29 8.07 9.90
C ASP A 20 35.94 7.29 9.94
N ARG A 21 34.92 7.82 10.59
CA ARG A 21 33.59 7.21 10.66
C ARG A 21 32.87 7.16 9.31
N TYR A 22 33.32 7.95 8.35
CA TYR A 22 32.80 7.94 6.97
C TYR A 22 33.51 6.85 6.14
N TYR A 23 34.81 6.71 6.27
CA TYR A 23 35.60 5.72 5.54
C TYR A 23 35.32 4.26 5.98
N TYR A 24 35.02 4.03 7.24
CA TYR A 24 34.66 2.70 7.77
C TYR A 24 33.14 2.41 7.77
N ALA A 25 32.32 3.29 7.21
CA ALA A 25 30.88 3.08 7.19
C ALA A 25 30.46 2.06 6.13
N SER A 26 29.59 1.10 6.49
CA SER A 26 29.02 0.18 5.52
C SER A 26 28.15 0.93 4.50
N GLN A 27 27.94 0.33 3.32
CA GLN A 27 27.06 0.92 2.28
C GLN A 27 25.67 1.28 2.84
N TRP A 28 25.09 0.43 3.67
CA TRP A 28 23.79 0.68 4.31
C TRP A 28 23.82 1.90 5.23
N GLN A 29 24.88 2.11 5.98
CA GLN A 29 25.04 3.29 6.84
C GLN A 29 25.17 4.58 6.03
N LEU A 30 25.88 4.53 4.90
CA LEU A 30 26.00 5.68 4.00
C LEU A 30 24.66 6.02 3.33
N MET A 31 23.92 5.01 2.88
CA MET A 31 22.58 5.18 2.31
C MET A 31 21.62 5.78 3.36
N ALA A 32 21.57 5.23 4.57
CA ALA A 32 20.75 5.74 5.65
C ALA A 32 21.07 7.20 6.02
N ARG A 33 22.37 7.57 6.03
CA ARG A 33 22.78 8.97 6.27
C ARG A 33 22.34 9.92 5.16
N LYS A 34 22.47 9.51 3.88
CA LYS A 34 22.01 10.29 2.74
C LYS A 34 20.50 10.46 2.78
N PHE A 35 19.78 9.39 3.07
CA PHE A 35 18.31 9.39 3.18
C PHE A 35 17.83 10.34 4.28
N ARG A 36 18.42 10.27 5.49
CA ARG A 36 18.07 11.16 6.62
C ARG A 36 18.33 12.65 6.34
N LYS A 37 19.26 12.98 5.45
CA LYS A 37 19.50 14.36 5.02
C LYS A 37 18.42 14.89 4.09
N HIS A 38 17.68 14.03 3.42
CA HIS A 38 16.64 14.41 2.49
C HIS A 38 15.29 14.58 3.22
N LYS A 39 14.95 15.81 3.61
CA LYS A 39 13.76 16.11 4.44
C LYS A 39 12.46 15.57 3.85
N LEU A 40 12.25 15.76 2.52
CA LEU A 40 11.05 15.28 1.84
C LEU A 40 10.95 13.74 1.91
N ALA A 41 12.03 13.01 1.72
CA ALA A 41 12.05 11.56 1.82
C ALA A 41 11.72 11.09 3.25
N MET A 42 12.17 11.81 4.28
CA MET A 42 11.84 11.51 5.67
C MET A 42 10.35 11.73 5.96
N VAL A 43 9.78 12.84 5.48
CA VAL A 43 8.33 13.10 5.63
C VAL A 43 7.52 12.02 4.89
N SER A 44 7.88 11.70 3.64
CA SER A 44 7.21 10.64 2.87
C SER A 44 7.29 9.28 3.56
N LEU A 45 8.44 8.95 4.17
CA LEU A 45 8.58 7.71 4.94
C LEU A 45 7.64 7.67 6.13
N VAL A 46 7.52 8.78 6.88
CA VAL A 46 6.59 8.86 8.02
C VAL A 46 5.15 8.69 7.55
N VAL A 47 4.74 9.37 6.48
CA VAL A 47 3.39 9.24 5.91
C VAL A 47 3.13 7.79 5.49
N LEU A 48 4.06 7.16 4.77
CA LEU A 48 3.93 5.75 4.37
C LEU A 48 3.85 4.82 5.57
N MET A 49 4.68 5.03 6.60
CA MET A 49 4.59 4.23 7.84
C MET A 49 3.23 4.36 8.50
N ILE A 50 2.67 5.56 8.59
CA ILE A 50 1.32 5.77 9.13
C ILE A 50 0.28 5.02 8.29
N LEU A 51 0.33 5.13 6.96
CA LEU A 51 -0.61 4.42 6.08
C LEU A 51 -0.53 2.91 6.24
N TYR A 52 0.68 2.34 6.30
CA TYR A 52 0.86 0.90 6.52
C TYR A 52 0.44 0.46 7.93
N ILE A 53 0.70 1.27 8.97
CA ILE A 53 0.22 0.99 10.33
C ILE A 53 -1.32 0.99 10.33
N VAL A 54 -1.96 2.00 9.74
CA VAL A 54 -3.42 2.05 9.63
C VAL A 54 -3.94 0.86 8.83
N ALA A 55 -3.29 0.43 7.76
CA ALA A 55 -3.69 -0.74 7.01
C ALA A 55 -3.53 -2.05 7.81
N ILE A 56 -2.40 -2.24 8.52
CA ILE A 56 -2.15 -3.44 9.34
C ILE A 56 -3.17 -3.56 10.48
N PHE A 57 -3.46 -2.45 11.13
CA PHE A 57 -4.40 -2.37 12.24
C PHE A 57 -5.82 -1.96 11.79
N GLY A 58 -6.15 -2.11 10.50
CA GLY A 58 -7.37 -1.58 9.91
C GLY A 58 -8.64 -2.00 10.63
N ASN A 59 -8.76 -3.26 11.03
CA ASN A 59 -9.91 -3.76 11.80
C ASN A 59 -10.05 -3.11 13.20
N PHE A 60 -8.93 -2.70 13.81
CA PHE A 60 -8.96 -1.94 15.06
C PHE A 60 -9.44 -0.50 14.86
N PHE A 61 -9.02 0.14 13.76
CA PHE A 61 -9.43 1.53 13.46
C PHE A 61 -10.84 1.63 12.87
N ALA A 62 -11.33 0.54 12.23
CA ALA A 62 -12.65 0.50 11.61
C ALA A 62 -13.71 0.04 12.62
N PRO A 63 -14.64 0.90 13.03
CA PRO A 63 -15.69 0.53 13.98
C PRO A 63 -16.71 -0.45 13.39
N GLN A 64 -16.80 -0.55 12.06
CA GLN A 64 -17.74 -1.42 11.38
C GLN A 64 -17.04 -2.28 10.33
N GLY A 65 -17.47 -3.54 10.20
CA GLY A 65 -17.02 -4.43 9.15
C GLY A 65 -17.49 -3.98 7.76
N THR A 66 -16.77 -4.39 6.71
CA THR A 66 -17.10 -4.03 5.31
C THR A 66 -18.42 -4.63 4.81
N GLU A 67 -18.91 -5.70 5.45
CA GLU A 67 -20.09 -6.45 5.05
C GLU A 67 -21.37 -6.00 5.76
N LYS A 68 -21.22 -5.24 6.85
CA LYS A 68 -22.36 -4.75 7.62
C LYS A 68 -23.01 -3.59 6.88
N TYR A 69 -24.22 -3.79 6.40
CA TYR A 69 -25.03 -2.79 5.74
C TYR A 69 -26.31 -2.51 6.53
N ASP A 70 -26.74 -1.26 6.50
CA ASP A 70 -27.97 -0.83 7.15
C ASP A 70 -28.77 0.05 6.19
N GLY A 71 -29.88 -0.51 5.67
CA GLY A 71 -30.77 0.20 4.77
C GLY A 71 -31.41 1.46 5.36
N SER A 72 -31.31 1.62 6.69
CA SER A 72 -31.76 2.81 7.38
C SER A 72 -30.85 4.01 7.19
N TYR A 73 -29.58 3.82 6.83
CA TYR A 73 -28.58 4.87 6.71
C TYR A 73 -27.98 4.99 5.30
N VAL A 74 -28.77 4.72 4.27
CA VAL A 74 -28.33 4.86 2.87
C VAL A 74 -28.00 6.30 2.55
N ASN A 75 -26.79 6.56 2.02
CA ASN A 75 -26.28 7.89 1.68
C ASN A 75 -26.38 8.91 2.83
N CYS A 76 -26.15 8.45 4.06
CA CYS A 76 -26.08 9.32 5.21
C CYS A 76 -24.85 10.25 5.08
N PRO A 77 -25.01 11.56 5.31
CA PRO A 77 -23.87 12.49 5.30
C PRO A 77 -22.90 12.22 6.45
N PRO A 78 -21.69 12.79 6.40
CA PRO A 78 -20.75 12.72 7.49
C PRO A 78 -21.36 13.19 8.81
N HIS A 79 -21.24 12.37 9.85
CA HIS A 79 -21.79 12.63 11.17
C HIS A 79 -20.63 12.83 12.16
N GLY A 80 -20.49 14.06 12.65
CA GLY A 80 -19.36 14.47 13.47
C GLY A 80 -19.47 14.06 14.94
N ILE A 81 -18.32 13.85 15.57
CA ILE A 81 -18.25 13.69 17.03
C ILE A 81 -18.29 15.09 17.68
N HIS A 82 -19.20 15.29 18.62
CA HIS A 82 -19.36 16.51 19.38
C HIS A 82 -18.76 16.36 20.77
N LEU A 83 -18.34 17.48 21.38
CA LEU A 83 -17.79 17.52 22.74
C LEU A 83 -18.66 18.35 23.69
N PHE A 84 -19.46 19.27 23.12
CA PHE A 84 -20.30 20.19 23.87
C PHE A 84 -21.77 20.04 23.48
N HIS A 85 -22.65 19.92 24.46
CA HIS A 85 -24.08 19.94 24.30
C HIS A 85 -24.65 21.11 25.14
N GLU A 86 -25.40 22.00 24.53
CA GLU A 86 -25.98 23.23 25.14
C GLU A 86 -24.96 24.04 25.95
N GLY A 87 -23.71 24.15 25.44
CA GLY A 87 -22.65 24.89 26.12
C GLY A 87 -21.96 24.16 27.29
N LYS A 88 -22.38 22.93 27.63
CA LYS A 88 -21.73 22.10 28.64
C LYS A 88 -20.85 21.05 27.99
N PHE A 89 -19.65 20.88 28.53
CA PHE A 89 -18.74 19.80 28.11
C PHE A 89 -19.22 18.47 28.71
N ILE A 90 -19.64 17.52 27.86
CA ILE A 90 -20.10 16.19 28.30
C ILE A 90 -19.20 15.05 27.80
N GLY A 91 -18.09 15.38 27.11
CA GLY A 91 -17.19 14.42 26.50
C GLY A 91 -17.56 14.10 25.05
N PRO A 92 -16.87 13.14 24.40
CA PRO A 92 -17.16 12.78 23.01
C PRO A 92 -18.49 12.04 22.89
N PHE A 93 -19.36 12.55 22.01
CA PHE A 93 -20.68 11.97 21.75
C PHE A 93 -21.13 12.26 20.31
N VAL A 94 -22.14 11.52 19.86
CA VAL A 94 -22.87 11.76 18.61
C VAL A 94 -24.35 11.92 18.93
N TYR A 95 -25.06 12.71 18.13
CA TYR A 95 -26.52 12.79 18.20
C TYR A 95 -27.15 11.57 17.51
N GLY A 96 -28.39 11.25 17.84
CA GLY A 96 -29.21 10.34 17.06
C GLY A 96 -29.45 10.91 15.65
N LEU A 97 -29.65 10.03 14.66
CA LEU A 97 -29.93 10.42 13.28
C LEU A 97 -31.41 10.16 12.97
N ALA A 98 -32.17 11.23 12.82
CA ALA A 98 -33.55 11.16 12.34
C ALA A 98 -33.60 11.30 10.81
N ARG A 99 -34.57 10.62 10.20
CA ARG A 99 -34.87 10.74 8.77
C ARG A 99 -36.08 11.65 8.57
N GLU A 100 -35.84 12.77 7.93
CA GLU A 100 -36.90 13.70 7.59
C GLU A 100 -37.03 13.81 6.06
N ARG A 101 -38.23 14.02 5.59
CA ARG A 101 -38.46 14.27 4.17
C ARG A 101 -38.37 15.77 3.92
N ASP A 102 -37.46 16.17 3.06
CA ASP A 102 -37.32 17.56 2.64
C ASP A 102 -38.62 18.01 1.95
N PRO A 103 -39.29 19.09 2.42
CA PRO A 103 -40.58 19.52 1.87
C PRO A 103 -40.51 20.06 0.44
N GLU A 104 -39.33 20.52 -0.02
CA GLU A 104 -39.15 21.09 -1.36
C GLU A 104 -38.73 20.03 -2.39
N THR A 105 -37.73 19.19 -2.01
CA THR A 105 -37.16 18.20 -2.93
C THR A 105 -37.78 16.82 -2.81
N TYR A 106 -38.56 16.57 -1.78
CA TYR A 106 -39.14 15.27 -1.40
C TYR A 106 -38.08 14.18 -1.15
N MET A 107 -36.82 14.53 -1.10
CA MET A 107 -35.73 13.61 -0.78
C MET A 107 -35.63 13.37 0.73
N MET A 108 -35.22 12.17 1.11
CA MET A 108 -34.92 11.87 2.51
C MET A 108 -33.65 12.58 2.92
N LYS A 109 -33.71 13.37 3.98
CA LYS A 109 -32.60 14.09 4.59
C LYS A 109 -32.36 13.55 6.00
N PHE A 110 -31.10 13.42 6.36
CA PHE A 110 -30.72 13.09 7.73
C PHE A 110 -30.52 14.36 8.54
N VAL A 111 -31.12 14.41 9.72
CA VAL A 111 -31.05 15.52 10.66
C VAL A 111 -30.62 15.00 12.02
N ASP A 112 -29.76 15.75 12.72
CA ASP A 112 -29.34 15.40 14.07
C ASP A 112 -30.52 15.49 15.03
N ASN A 113 -30.89 14.38 15.63
CA ASN A 113 -31.84 14.34 16.73
C ASN A 113 -31.14 14.69 18.05
N LYS A 114 -31.26 15.95 18.45
CA LYS A 114 -30.58 16.49 19.65
C LYS A 114 -31.12 15.93 20.97
N GLU A 115 -32.27 15.25 20.95
CA GLU A 115 -32.86 14.61 22.12
C GLU A 115 -32.16 13.28 22.43
N GLU A 116 -31.55 12.66 21.45
CA GLU A 116 -30.83 11.41 21.58
C GLU A 116 -29.31 11.65 21.55
N ILE A 117 -28.64 11.36 22.64
CA ILE A 117 -27.20 11.54 22.79
C ILE A 117 -26.56 10.19 23.08
N TYR A 118 -25.64 9.78 22.21
CA TYR A 118 -24.89 8.55 22.36
C TYR A 118 -23.42 8.87 22.62
N LYS A 119 -22.90 8.45 23.79
CA LYS A 119 -21.49 8.66 24.12
C LYS A 119 -20.60 7.79 23.24
N VAL A 120 -19.47 8.36 22.84
CA VAL A 120 -18.43 7.64 22.09
C VAL A 120 -17.37 7.20 23.09
N HIS A 121 -17.17 5.91 23.16
CA HIS A 121 -16.13 5.30 23.99
C HIS A 121 -14.93 4.91 23.14
N PHE A 122 -13.74 5.02 23.71
CA PHE A 122 -12.50 4.64 23.05
C PHE A 122 -11.96 3.33 23.65
N PHE A 123 -11.27 2.54 22.83
CA PHE A 123 -10.69 1.25 23.23
C PHE A 123 -11.73 0.29 23.81
N VAL A 124 -12.84 0.12 23.10
CA VAL A 124 -13.98 -0.68 23.54
C VAL A 124 -14.04 -2.03 22.82
N GLN A 125 -14.71 -2.97 23.49
CA GLN A 125 -15.15 -4.19 22.82
C GLN A 125 -16.34 -3.86 21.93
N GLY A 126 -16.23 -4.15 20.64
CA GLY A 126 -17.26 -3.88 19.65
C GLY A 126 -18.53 -4.71 19.88
N ALA A 127 -19.60 -4.36 19.17
CA ALA A 127 -20.86 -5.08 19.21
C ALA A 127 -20.70 -6.56 18.80
N GLU A 128 -21.64 -7.42 19.21
CA GLU A 128 -21.67 -8.82 18.77
C GLU A 128 -21.62 -8.92 17.23
N GLY A 129 -20.71 -9.75 16.72
CA GLY A 129 -20.48 -9.93 15.30
C GLY A 129 -19.47 -8.94 14.67
N SER A 130 -18.79 -8.11 15.47
CA SER A 130 -17.64 -7.28 15.02
C SER A 130 -16.28 -7.93 15.31
N GLU A 131 -16.28 -9.19 15.71
CA GLU A 131 -15.07 -9.97 15.97
C GLU A 131 -14.21 -10.12 14.74
N TYR A 132 -12.91 -9.94 14.90
CA TYR A 132 -11.93 -10.10 13.82
C TYR A 132 -10.67 -10.83 14.29
N LYS A 133 -9.97 -11.44 13.34
CA LYS A 133 -8.68 -12.07 13.62
C LYS A 133 -7.55 -11.05 13.43
N PHE A 134 -6.98 -10.61 14.54
CA PHE A 134 -5.83 -9.74 14.50
C PHE A 134 -4.64 -10.46 13.87
N LEU A 135 -4.13 -9.94 12.74
CA LEU A 135 -3.08 -10.56 11.90
C LEU A 135 -3.34 -12.03 11.55
N GLY A 136 -4.60 -12.47 11.56
CA GLY A 136 -4.96 -13.87 11.33
C GLY A 136 -4.64 -14.85 12.47
N LEU A 137 -4.11 -14.36 13.62
CA LEU A 137 -3.61 -15.17 14.72
C LEU A 137 -4.54 -15.21 15.92
N PHE A 138 -5.04 -14.06 16.37
CA PHE A 138 -5.83 -13.92 17.59
C PHE A 138 -7.20 -13.35 17.28
N GLU A 139 -8.25 -13.99 17.79
CA GLU A 139 -9.60 -13.43 17.77
C GLU A 139 -9.70 -12.31 18.79
N THR A 140 -10.14 -11.16 18.38
CA THR A 140 -10.35 -9.98 19.22
C THR A 140 -11.55 -9.18 18.73
N ASN A 141 -12.13 -8.40 19.62
CA ASN A 141 -13.24 -7.50 19.34
C ASN A 141 -12.92 -6.07 19.78
N LEU A 142 -11.63 -5.74 19.90
CA LEU A 142 -11.19 -4.43 20.35
C LEU A 142 -11.20 -3.43 19.19
N HIS A 143 -12.00 -2.36 19.29
CA HIS A 143 -12.05 -1.26 18.33
C HIS A 143 -11.58 0.05 18.96
N LEU A 144 -11.07 0.96 18.12
CA LEU A 144 -10.56 2.25 18.57
C LEU A 144 -11.66 3.10 19.22
N PHE A 145 -12.86 3.11 18.63
CA PHE A 145 -14.02 3.84 19.14
C PHE A 145 -15.32 3.18 18.68
N GLU A 146 -16.34 3.32 19.49
CA GLU A 146 -17.71 2.94 19.16
C GLU A 146 -18.69 3.81 19.95
N ALA A 147 -19.89 4.04 19.40
CA ALA A 147 -20.95 4.73 20.12
C ALA A 147 -21.75 3.75 21.01
N GLU A 148 -22.24 4.23 22.13
CA GLU A 148 -23.05 3.45 23.07
C GLU A 148 -24.42 3.10 22.48
N GLY A 149 -24.90 1.89 22.75
CA GLY A 149 -26.24 1.46 22.38
C GLY A 149 -26.52 1.43 20.89
N GLU A 150 -27.57 2.11 20.45
CA GLU A 150 -27.97 2.19 19.03
C GLU A 150 -27.26 3.32 18.26
N GLY A 151 -26.42 4.09 18.93
CA GLY A 151 -25.65 5.17 18.31
C GLY A 151 -24.77 4.69 17.17
N ARG A 152 -24.64 5.51 16.13
CA ARG A 152 -23.77 5.24 14.99
C ARG A 152 -22.83 6.41 14.77
N VAL A 153 -21.57 6.10 14.46
CA VAL A 153 -20.56 7.10 14.11
C VAL A 153 -20.19 6.92 12.65
N PHE A 154 -20.56 7.86 11.81
CA PHE A 154 -20.28 7.85 10.36
C PHE A 154 -19.37 9.03 10.02
N LEU A 155 -18.07 8.93 10.33
CA LEU A 155 -17.11 10.04 10.14
C LEU A 155 -17.07 10.55 8.69
N PHE A 156 -17.20 9.67 7.72
CA PHE A 156 -17.23 10.00 6.28
C PHE A 156 -18.61 9.77 5.65
N GLY A 157 -19.63 9.56 6.48
CA GLY A 157 -20.95 9.17 6.01
C GLY A 157 -21.02 7.70 5.57
N THR A 158 -22.08 7.39 4.82
CA THR A 158 -22.35 6.03 4.33
C THR A 158 -22.50 6.00 2.82
N ASP A 159 -22.36 4.82 2.25
CA ASP A 159 -22.55 4.58 0.83
C ASP A 159 -24.00 4.30 0.46
N SER A 160 -24.24 3.97 -0.83
CA SER A 160 -25.56 3.62 -1.38
C SER A 160 -26.19 2.35 -0.80
N MET A 161 -25.47 1.60 0.03
CA MET A 161 -25.97 0.44 0.77
C MET A 161 -26.04 0.68 2.29
N GLY A 162 -25.73 1.90 2.75
CA GLY A 162 -25.70 2.25 4.18
C GLY A 162 -24.49 1.71 4.93
N ARG A 163 -23.39 1.36 4.23
CA ARG A 163 -22.14 0.90 4.85
C ARG A 163 -21.26 2.09 5.21
N ASP A 164 -20.58 2.03 6.35
CA ASP A 164 -19.70 3.10 6.82
C ASP A 164 -18.50 3.31 5.87
N LEU A 165 -18.41 4.51 5.29
CA LEU A 165 -17.35 4.86 4.35
C LEU A 165 -15.98 4.96 5.03
N PHE A 166 -15.90 5.42 6.27
CA PHE A 166 -14.64 5.51 7.02
C PHE A 166 -14.02 4.12 7.21
N SER A 167 -14.80 3.16 7.71
CA SER A 167 -14.36 1.77 7.86
C SER A 167 -13.93 1.16 6.54
N ARG A 168 -14.66 1.41 5.47
CA ARG A 168 -14.37 0.89 4.14
C ARG A 168 -13.10 1.49 3.54
N VAL A 169 -12.81 2.76 3.76
CA VAL A 169 -11.56 3.41 3.31
C VAL A 169 -10.36 2.78 4.02
N ILE A 170 -10.46 2.56 5.34
CA ILE A 170 -9.38 1.96 6.13
C ILE A 170 -9.17 0.49 5.76
N LEU A 171 -10.23 -0.31 5.71
CA LEU A 171 -10.14 -1.73 5.36
C LEU A 171 -9.76 -1.92 3.88
N GLY A 172 -10.20 -1.01 3.01
CA GLY A 172 -9.78 -0.96 1.61
C GLY A 172 -8.28 -0.70 1.44
N ALA A 173 -7.67 0.06 2.36
CA ALA A 173 -6.23 0.28 2.38
C ALA A 173 -5.44 -1.02 2.56
N GLN A 174 -5.94 -2.00 3.31
CA GLN A 174 -5.29 -3.32 3.45
C GLN A 174 -5.07 -3.95 2.08
N ILE A 175 -6.11 -4.03 1.29
CA ILE A 175 -6.05 -4.64 -0.05
C ILE A 175 -5.18 -3.78 -0.98
N SER A 176 -5.45 -2.49 -1.07
CA SER A 176 -4.79 -1.59 -2.03
C SER A 176 -3.31 -1.33 -1.74
N LEU A 177 -2.84 -1.51 -0.50
CA LEU A 177 -1.41 -1.37 -0.16
C LEU A 177 -0.67 -2.72 -0.17
N PHE A 178 -1.32 -3.84 0.15
CA PHE A 178 -0.63 -5.14 0.20
C PHE A 178 -0.53 -5.85 -1.15
N ILE A 179 -1.55 -5.74 -2.02
CA ILE A 179 -1.49 -6.29 -3.40
C ILE A 179 -0.22 -5.84 -4.13
N PRO A 180 0.06 -4.53 -4.21
CA PRO A 180 1.23 -4.04 -4.92
C PRO A 180 2.55 -4.51 -4.34
N VAL A 181 2.65 -4.72 -3.02
CA VAL A 181 3.87 -5.25 -2.39
C VAL A 181 4.12 -6.68 -2.82
N VAL A 182 3.09 -7.54 -2.78
CA VAL A 182 3.20 -8.92 -3.26
C VAL A 182 3.50 -8.96 -4.76
N GLY A 183 2.79 -8.14 -5.54
CA GLY A 183 3.01 -8.00 -6.98
C GLY A 183 4.42 -7.53 -7.32
N MET A 184 4.95 -6.56 -6.59
CA MET A 184 6.33 -6.08 -6.72
C MET A 184 7.34 -7.20 -6.43
N LEU A 185 7.15 -7.98 -5.36
CA LEU A 185 8.05 -9.09 -5.04
C LEU A 185 8.06 -10.14 -6.15
N LEU A 186 6.91 -10.49 -6.70
CA LEU A 186 6.80 -11.41 -7.84
C LEU A 186 7.46 -10.83 -9.10
N THR A 187 7.21 -9.55 -9.41
CA THR A 187 7.82 -8.85 -10.54
C THR A 187 9.35 -8.84 -10.44
N VAL A 188 9.87 -8.54 -9.26
CA VAL A 188 11.31 -8.52 -9.01
C VAL A 188 11.91 -9.92 -9.11
N PHE A 189 11.26 -10.90 -8.53
CA PHE A 189 11.69 -12.30 -8.62
C PHE A 189 11.79 -12.77 -10.08
N LEU A 190 10.73 -12.56 -10.87
CA LEU A 190 10.72 -12.92 -12.30
C LEU A 190 11.73 -12.10 -13.10
N GLY A 191 11.78 -10.80 -12.89
CA GLY A 191 12.70 -9.90 -13.58
C GLY A 191 14.16 -10.21 -13.32
N LEU A 192 14.52 -10.54 -12.05
CA LEU A 192 15.86 -10.96 -11.68
C LEU A 192 16.23 -12.31 -12.31
N ILE A 193 15.36 -13.31 -12.25
CA ILE A 193 15.64 -14.63 -12.84
C ILE A 193 15.82 -14.50 -14.35
N MET A 194 14.83 -13.93 -15.05
CA MET A 194 14.87 -13.85 -16.52
C MET A 194 16.00 -12.93 -16.99
N GLY A 195 16.22 -11.79 -16.33
CA GLY A 195 17.30 -10.88 -16.67
C GLY A 195 18.69 -11.47 -16.39
N SER A 196 18.85 -12.21 -15.29
CA SER A 196 20.10 -12.90 -14.96
C SER A 196 20.38 -14.01 -15.96
N LEU A 197 19.41 -14.85 -16.31
CA LEU A 197 19.57 -15.91 -17.31
C LEU A 197 19.96 -15.31 -18.66
N ALA A 198 19.25 -14.28 -19.13
CA ALA A 198 19.54 -13.62 -20.38
C ALA A 198 20.96 -12.99 -20.40
N GLY A 199 21.33 -12.27 -19.34
CA GLY A 199 22.61 -11.55 -19.28
C GLY A 199 23.82 -12.44 -18.96
N TYR A 200 23.64 -13.47 -18.10
CA TYR A 200 24.73 -14.35 -17.69
C TYR A 200 25.00 -15.47 -18.71
N VAL A 201 23.99 -16.21 -19.12
CA VAL A 201 24.10 -17.31 -20.07
C VAL A 201 24.32 -16.75 -21.47
N GLY A 202 23.45 -15.84 -21.92
CA GLY A 202 23.55 -15.26 -23.26
C GLY A 202 23.07 -16.22 -24.36
N GLY A 203 23.49 -15.96 -25.61
CA GLY A 203 23.21 -16.81 -26.76
C GLY A 203 21.71 -17.02 -27.00
N TRP A 204 21.29 -18.26 -27.27
CA TRP A 204 19.90 -18.60 -27.56
C TRP A 204 18.96 -18.32 -26.39
N VAL A 205 19.44 -18.50 -25.13
CA VAL A 205 18.65 -18.22 -23.90
C VAL A 205 18.28 -16.74 -23.86
N ASP A 206 19.23 -15.87 -24.13
CA ASP A 206 18.99 -14.43 -24.23
C ASP A 206 17.97 -14.13 -25.34
N THR A 207 18.15 -14.71 -26.53
CA THR A 207 17.24 -14.50 -27.67
C THR A 207 15.81 -14.90 -27.32
N VAL A 208 15.59 -16.06 -26.73
CA VAL A 208 14.24 -16.52 -26.33
C VAL A 208 13.60 -15.60 -25.30
N ILE A 209 14.36 -15.23 -24.25
CA ILE A 209 13.84 -14.32 -23.20
C ILE A 209 13.51 -12.95 -23.79
N GLN A 210 14.38 -12.39 -24.68
CA GLN A 210 14.08 -11.11 -25.32
C GLN A 210 12.86 -11.18 -26.23
N ARG A 211 12.62 -12.30 -26.94
CA ARG A 211 11.38 -12.49 -27.72
C ARG A 211 10.15 -12.52 -26.82
N ALA A 212 10.21 -13.22 -25.69
CA ALA A 212 9.11 -13.19 -24.73
C ALA A 212 8.85 -11.76 -24.20
N VAL A 213 9.90 -11.01 -23.86
CA VAL A 213 9.82 -9.60 -23.45
C VAL A 213 9.18 -8.74 -24.57
N GLU A 214 9.60 -8.92 -25.83
CA GLU A 214 9.05 -8.17 -26.96
C GLU A 214 7.57 -8.48 -27.18
N VAL A 215 7.15 -9.74 -27.08
CA VAL A 215 5.75 -10.15 -27.20
C VAL A 215 4.90 -9.47 -26.11
N VAL A 216 5.30 -9.53 -24.85
CA VAL A 216 4.55 -8.91 -23.77
C VAL A 216 4.45 -7.38 -23.96
N ARG A 217 5.53 -6.74 -24.39
CA ARG A 217 5.60 -5.29 -24.59
C ARG A 217 4.98 -4.80 -25.90
N SER A 218 4.64 -5.68 -26.83
CA SER A 218 3.94 -5.30 -28.06
C SER A 218 2.50 -4.86 -27.81
N PHE A 219 1.93 -5.26 -26.66
CA PHE A 219 0.60 -4.85 -26.26
C PHE A 219 0.66 -3.65 -25.31
N PRO A 220 -0.26 -2.67 -25.47
CA PRO A 220 -0.43 -1.61 -24.48
C PRO A 220 -0.80 -2.23 -23.11
N GLN A 221 -0.12 -1.78 -22.05
CA GLN A 221 -0.16 -2.43 -20.74
C GLN A 221 -1.57 -2.48 -20.13
N VAL A 222 -2.30 -1.35 -20.15
CA VAL A 222 -3.65 -1.28 -19.55
C VAL A 222 -4.66 -2.17 -20.29
N PRO A 223 -4.79 -2.12 -21.64
CA PRO A 223 -5.64 -3.06 -22.37
C PRO A 223 -5.29 -4.54 -22.15
N LEU A 224 -4.01 -4.87 -22.01
CA LEU A 224 -3.60 -6.25 -21.71
C LEU A 224 -4.04 -6.68 -20.31
N TRP A 225 -3.88 -5.81 -19.30
CA TRP A 225 -4.42 -6.05 -17.96
C TRP A 225 -5.93 -6.26 -17.99
N MET A 226 -6.66 -5.41 -18.73
CA MET A 226 -8.11 -5.50 -18.86
C MET A 226 -8.56 -6.83 -19.49
N ALA A 227 -7.93 -7.24 -20.60
CA ALA A 227 -8.26 -8.48 -21.28
C ALA A 227 -8.05 -9.72 -20.38
N LEU A 228 -6.91 -9.78 -19.69
CA LEU A 228 -6.62 -10.89 -18.77
C LEU A 228 -7.52 -10.88 -17.54
N SER A 229 -7.79 -9.71 -16.96
CA SER A 229 -8.70 -9.58 -15.81
C SER A 229 -10.14 -9.93 -16.17
N ALA A 230 -10.59 -9.63 -17.38
CA ALA A 230 -11.92 -10.00 -17.87
C ALA A 230 -12.10 -11.52 -17.97
N ALA A 231 -11.01 -12.29 -18.12
CA ALA A 231 -11.04 -13.75 -18.15
C ALA A 231 -11.16 -14.38 -16.74
N ILE A 232 -11.02 -13.61 -15.67
CA ILE A 232 -11.18 -14.11 -14.28
C ILE A 232 -12.64 -14.48 -14.04
N PRO A 233 -12.95 -15.73 -13.63
CA PRO A 233 -14.31 -16.16 -13.35
C PRO A 233 -14.94 -15.35 -12.20
N LYS A 234 -16.17 -14.89 -12.42
CA LYS A 234 -16.90 -14.08 -11.44
C LYS A 234 -17.36 -14.85 -10.18
N THR A 235 -17.28 -16.18 -10.22
CA THR A 235 -17.65 -17.08 -9.14
C THR A 235 -16.57 -17.27 -8.08
N LEU A 236 -15.37 -16.74 -8.32
CA LEU A 236 -14.25 -16.90 -7.42
C LEU A 236 -14.41 -16.06 -6.16
N LYS A 237 -13.88 -16.57 -5.04
CA LYS A 237 -13.82 -15.83 -3.77
C LYS A 237 -12.91 -14.61 -3.91
N PRO A 238 -13.17 -13.50 -3.15
CA PRO A 238 -12.34 -12.29 -3.21
C PRO A 238 -10.83 -12.53 -3.10
N ALA A 239 -10.40 -13.43 -2.21
CA ALA A 239 -8.99 -13.79 -2.05
C ALA A 239 -8.39 -14.43 -3.30
N GLN A 240 -9.14 -15.24 -4.04
CA GLN A 240 -8.68 -15.87 -5.28
C GLN A 240 -8.58 -14.84 -6.41
N VAL A 241 -9.55 -13.93 -6.50
CA VAL A 241 -9.50 -12.80 -7.46
C VAL A 241 -8.26 -11.93 -7.16
N PHE A 242 -8.03 -11.62 -5.88
CA PHE A 242 -6.83 -10.91 -5.41
C PHE A 242 -5.53 -11.59 -5.88
N MET A 243 -5.38 -12.90 -5.68
CA MET A 243 -4.18 -13.63 -6.10
C MET A 243 -3.99 -13.61 -7.62
N LEU A 244 -5.07 -13.83 -8.38
CA LEU A 244 -5.00 -13.83 -9.84
C LEU A 244 -4.69 -12.44 -10.39
N MET A 245 -5.26 -11.38 -9.85
CA MET A 245 -4.93 -10.01 -10.25
C MET A 245 -3.47 -9.66 -9.96
N THR A 246 -2.98 -10.00 -8.78
CA THR A 246 -1.57 -9.82 -8.42
C THR A 246 -0.65 -10.55 -9.41
N LEU A 247 -1.00 -11.79 -9.77
CA LEU A 247 -0.26 -12.58 -10.75
C LEU A 247 -0.28 -11.92 -12.13
N ILE A 248 -1.43 -11.50 -12.64
CA ILE A 248 -1.58 -10.82 -13.94
C ILE A 248 -0.71 -9.57 -14.00
N LEU A 249 -0.83 -8.69 -12.98
CA LEU A 249 -0.05 -7.46 -12.90
C LEU A 249 1.46 -7.74 -12.90
N SER A 250 1.89 -8.75 -12.16
CA SER A 250 3.31 -9.13 -12.06
C SER A 250 3.85 -9.75 -13.34
N LEU A 251 3.06 -10.64 -13.99
CA LEU A 251 3.44 -11.31 -15.25
C LEU A 251 3.56 -10.35 -16.43
N ILE A 252 2.97 -9.18 -16.35
CA ILE A 252 3.08 -8.16 -17.39
C ILE A 252 4.21 -7.16 -17.08
N SER A 253 4.56 -6.97 -15.80
CA SER A 253 5.50 -5.94 -15.37
C SER A 253 6.97 -6.40 -15.29
N TRP A 254 7.27 -7.71 -15.23
CA TRP A 254 8.64 -8.23 -15.13
C TRP A 254 9.57 -7.89 -16.31
N PRO A 255 9.09 -7.69 -17.57
CA PRO A 255 9.97 -7.42 -18.71
C PRO A 255 10.83 -6.18 -18.54
N ASP A 256 10.32 -5.13 -17.92
CA ASP A 256 11.06 -3.89 -17.73
C ASP A 256 12.29 -4.10 -16.84
N LEU A 257 12.11 -4.76 -15.69
CA LEU A 257 13.21 -5.08 -14.80
C LEU A 257 14.17 -6.08 -15.44
N SER A 258 13.67 -7.09 -16.16
CA SER A 258 14.49 -8.10 -16.83
C SER A 258 15.48 -7.47 -17.82
N ARG A 259 15.05 -6.51 -18.61
CA ARG A 259 15.93 -5.78 -19.57
C ARG A 259 17.06 -5.05 -18.86
N VAL A 260 16.73 -4.39 -17.76
CA VAL A 260 17.75 -3.64 -17.00
C VAL A 260 18.73 -4.59 -16.32
N VAL A 261 18.24 -5.64 -15.67
CA VAL A 261 19.08 -6.68 -15.06
C VAL A 261 20.00 -7.28 -16.11
N ARG A 262 19.47 -7.68 -17.27
CA ARG A 262 20.27 -8.17 -18.39
C ARG A 262 21.40 -7.22 -18.78
N SER A 263 21.08 -5.94 -18.98
CA SER A 263 22.06 -4.91 -19.33
C SER A 263 23.17 -4.79 -18.28
N LYS A 264 22.79 -4.78 -17.00
CA LYS A 264 23.75 -4.75 -15.87
C LYS A 264 24.63 -6.00 -15.84
N PHE A 265 24.05 -7.17 -16.09
CA PHE A 265 24.81 -8.42 -16.14
C PHE A 265 25.84 -8.42 -17.26
N ILE A 266 25.51 -7.97 -18.46
CA ILE A 266 26.44 -7.87 -19.59
C ILE A 266 27.61 -6.93 -19.25
N SER A 267 27.33 -5.81 -18.57
CA SER A 267 28.40 -4.87 -18.14
C SER A 267 29.28 -5.47 -17.05
N VAL A 268 28.68 -5.90 -15.94
CA VAL A 268 29.39 -6.39 -14.75
C VAL A 268 30.16 -7.70 -15.01
N LYS A 269 29.69 -8.53 -15.97
CA LYS A 269 30.37 -9.78 -16.36
C LYS A 269 31.83 -9.58 -16.82
N LYS A 270 32.18 -8.37 -17.27
CA LYS A 270 33.50 -8.00 -17.76
C LYS A 270 34.43 -7.47 -16.67
N GLU A 271 33.93 -7.24 -15.47
CA GLU A 271 34.70 -6.74 -14.36
C GLU A 271 35.69 -7.79 -13.83
N ASP A 272 36.92 -7.34 -13.45
CA ASP A 272 38.04 -8.20 -13.07
C ASP A 272 37.70 -9.12 -11.89
N TYR A 273 36.96 -8.64 -10.90
CA TYR A 273 36.54 -9.44 -9.74
C TYR A 273 35.58 -10.56 -10.09
N ILE A 274 34.74 -10.39 -11.13
CA ILE A 274 33.86 -11.44 -11.62
C ILE A 274 34.65 -12.46 -12.44
N MET A 275 35.57 -12.00 -13.29
CA MET A 275 36.46 -12.85 -14.04
C MET A 275 37.34 -13.71 -13.12
N SER A 276 37.94 -13.10 -12.11
CA SER A 276 38.74 -13.79 -11.08
C SER A 276 37.91 -14.86 -10.34
N SER A 277 36.69 -14.55 -9.93
CA SER A 277 35.79 -15.51 -9.27
C SER A 277 35.44 -16.72 -10.15
N ARG A 278 35.29 -16.49 -11.47
CA ARG A 278 35.00 -17.57 -12.44
C ARG A 278 36.24 -18.43 -12.68
N ILE A 279 37.39 -17.84 -12.84
CA ILE A 279 38.67 -18.55 -13.03
C ILE A 279 38.97 -19.41 -11.78
N SER A 280 38.62 -18.94 -10.59
CA SER A 280 38.76 -19.68 -9.32
C SER A 280 37.76 -20.85 -9.19
N GLY A 281 36.93 -21.14 -10.23
CA GLY A 281 36.00 -22.27 -10.26
C GLY A 281 34.71 -22.05 -9.46
N ALA A 282 34.33 -20.81 -9.13
CA ALA A 282 33.09 -20.55 -8.41
C ALA A 282 31.86 -20.92 -9.27
N PRO A 283 30.85 -21.64 -8.73
CA PRO A 283 29.67 -22.00 -9.49
C PRO A 283 28.87 -20.76 -9.90
N ALA A 284 28.22 -20.84 -11.07
CA ALA A 284 27.49 -19.71 -11.68
C ALA A 284 26.50 -19.06 -10.71
N VAL A 285 25.73 -19.84 -9.96
CA VAL A 285 24.76 -19.35 -8.97
C VAL A 285 25.45 -18.48 -7.92
N LYS A 286 26.61 -18.90 -7.42
CA LYS A 286 27.39 -18.14 -6.42
C LYS A 286 27.92 -16.82 -6.99
N VAL A 287 28.41 -16.84 -8.24
CA VAL A 287 28.86 -15.63 -8.95
C VAL A 287 27.71 -14.65 -9.09
N VAL A 288 26.56 -15.12 -9.56
CA VAL A 288 25.34 -14.32 -9.77
C VAL A 288 24.85 -13.72 -8.46
N THR A 289 24.58 -14.56 -7.45
CA THR A 289 23.89 -14.13 -6.22
C THR A 289 24.80 -13.36 -5.27
N ARG A 290 26.09 -13.70 -5.19
CA ARG A 290 27.03 -13.12 -4.22
C ARG A 290 27.84 -11.95 -4.76
N HIS A 291 28.03 -11.86 -6.08
CA HIS A 291 28.87 -10.85 -6.68
C HIS A 291 28.11 -9.93 -7.64
N MET A 292 27.33 -10.49 -8.59
CA MET A 292 26.70 -9.67 -9.64
C MET A 292 25.47 -8.93 -9.12
N ILE A 293 24.48 -9.60 -8.55
CA ILE A 293 23.24 -8.95 -8.04
C ILE A 293 23.57 -7.87 -6.99
N PRO A 294 24.42 -8.12 -5.98
CA PRO A 294 24.77 -7.10 -4.98
C PRO A 294 25.43 -5.85 -5.56
N SER A 295 26.18 -5.97 -6.66
CA SER A 295 26.87 -4.82 -7.28
C SER A 295 25.94 -3.71 -7.77
N PHE A 296 24.67 -4.03 -8.10
CA PHE A 296 23.66 -3.06 -8.52
C PHE A 296 22.37 -3.12 -7.68
N LEU A 297 22.48 -3.62 -6.44
CA LEU A 297 21.35 -3.75 -5.51
C LEU A 297 20.62 -2.41 -5.29
N SER A 298 21.34 -1.30 -5.23
CA SER A 298 20.76 0.04 -5.10
C SER A 298 19.77 0.35 -6.24
N TYR A 299 20.11 -0.05 -7.46
CA TYR A 299 19.21 0.11 -8.60
C TYR A 299 17.95 -0.77 -8.48
N ILE A 300 18.13 -2.03 -8.04
CA ILE A 300 16.98 -2.94 -7.82
C ILE A 300 16.03 -2.32 -6.80
N ILE A 301 16.53 -1.83 -5.66
CA ILE A 301 15.72 -1.21 -4.61
C ILE A 301 14.95 0.00 -5.14
N VAL A 302 15.59 0.87 -5.92
CA VAL A 302 14.91 2.03 -6.51
C VAL A 302 13.80 1.56 -7.46
N ASN A 303 14.08 0.58 -8.31
CA ASN A 303 13.08 0.04 -9.24
C ASN A 303 11.90 -0.60 -8.52
N MET A 304 12.16 -1.38 -7.46
CA MET A 304 11.14 -1.94 -6.56
C MET A 304 10.23 -0.84 -6.00
N THR A 305 10.83 0.20 -5.45
CA THR A 305 10.08 1.31 -4.84
C THR A 305 9.21 2.03 -5.87
N MET A 306 9.73 2.25 -7.08
CA MET A 306 9.00 2.91 -8.17
C MET A 306 7.90 2.04 -8.79
N SER A 307 7.98 0.71 -8.68
CA SER A 307 6.95 -0.19 -9.21
C SER A 307 5.70 -0.24 -8.34
N ILE A 308 5.79 0.00 -7.03
CA ILE A 308 4.64 -0.05 -6.11
C ILE A 308 3.52 0.92 -6.53
N PRO A 309 3.76 2.24 -6.74
CA PRO A 309 2.72 3.16 -7.20
C PRO A 309 2.05 2.72 -8.51
N ASN A 310 2.84 2.21 -9.47
CA ASN A 310 2.30 1.74 -10.74
C ASN A 310 1.36 0.54 -10.57
N LEU A 311 1.69 -0.38 -9.67
CA LEU A 311 0.85 -1.53 -9.34
C LEU A 311 -0.42 -1.12 -8.56
N ILE A 312 -0.33 -0.11 -7.67
CA ILE A 312 -1.51 0.49 -7.00
C ILE A 312 -2.46 1.07 -8.04
N ILE A 313 -1.94 1.89 -8.97
CA ILE A 313 -2.74 2.49 -10.03
C ILE A 313 -3.34 1.39 -10.93
N GLY A 314 -2.58 0.34 -11.25
CA GLY A 314 -3.04 -0.79 -12.04
C GLY A 314 -4.22 -1.52 -11.39
N GLU A 315 -4.11 -1.90 -10.11
CA GLU A 315 -5.21 -2.51 -9.35
C GLU A 315 -6.43 -1.60 -9.28
N THR A 316 -6.21 -0.34 -8.90
CA THR A 316 -7.28 0.65 -8.76
C THR A 316 -8.02 0.86 -10.08
N THR A 317 -7.28 0.95 -11.20
CA THR A 317 -7.88 1.10 -12.55
C THR A 317 -8.74 -0.12 -12.91
N LEU A 318 -8.23 -1.33 -12.69
CA LEU A 318 -8.98 -2.56 -12.99
C LEU A 318 -10.23 -2.70 -12.12
N SER A 319 -10.13 -2.41 -10.82
CA SER A 319 -11.25 -2.44 -9.89
C SER A 319 -12.28 -1.35 -10.21
N PHE A 320 -11.83 -0.13 -10.55
CA PHE A 320 -12.69 0.97 -11.00
C PHE A 320 -13.49 0.62 -12.25
N LEU A 321 -12.89 -0.08 -13.21
CA LEU A 321 -13.55 -0.56 -14.43
C LEU A 321 -14.43 -1.81 -14.19
N GLY A 322 -14.51 -2.32 -12.96
CA GLY A 322 -15.31 -3.50 -12.62
C GLY A 322 -14.71 -4.83 -13.08
N LEU A 323 -13.43 -4.81 -13.50
CA LEU A 323 -12.68 -5.99 -13.94
C LEU A 323 -11.80 -6.57 -12.84
N GLY A 324 -11.69 -5.85 -11.71
CA GLY A 324 -10.94 -6.24 -10.53
C GLY A 324 -11.80 -6.83 -9.42
N LEU A 325 -11.45 -6.44 -8.20
CA LEU A 325 -12.23 -6.77 -7.00
C LEU A 325 -13.63 -6.16 -7.09
N ARG A 326 -14.58 -6.82 -6.44
CA ARG A 326 -16.01 -6.42 -6.42
C ARG A 326 -16.54 -6.54 -5.00
N SER A 327 -17.59 -5.77 -4.72
CA SER A 327 -18.35 -5.93 -3.48
C SER A 327 -18.72 -7.42 -3.25
N PRO A 328 -18.63 -7.95 -2.01
CA PRO A 328 -18.40 -7.21 -0.75
C PRO A 328 -16.93 -6.86 -0.46
N ALA A 329 -15.94 -7.38 -1.22
CA ALA A 329 -14.55 -6.98 -1.06
C ALA A 329 -14.39 -5.48 -1.29
N THR A 330 -13.57 -4.85 -0.46
CA THR A 330 -13.36 -3.41 -0.51
C THR A 330 -11.91 -3.11 -0.81
N SER A 331 -11.66 -2.38 -1.91
CA SER A 331 -10.38 -1.72 -2.21
C SER A 331 -10.65 -0.25 -2.54
N TRP A 332 -9.63 0.58 -2.59
CA TRP A 332 -9.80 1.97 -3.03
C TRP A 332 -10.35 2.07 -4.46
N GLY A 333 -10.01 1.11 -5.32
CA GLY A 333 -10.57 1.04 -6.67
C GLY A 333 -12.06 0.71 -6.69
N VAL A 334 -12.52 -0.19 -5.81
CA VAL A 334 -13.96 -0.50 -5.65
C VAL A 334 -14.73 0.71 -5.11
N LEU A 335 -14.16 1.42 -4.12
CA LEU A 335 -14.78 2.65 -3.59
C LEU A 335 -14.94 3.71 -4.69
N LEU A 336 -13.91 3.93 -5.50
CA LEU A 336 -13.97 4.85 -6.63
C LEU A 336 -14.99 4.41 -7.69
N GLN A 337 -15.16 3.11 -7.92
CA GLN A 337 -16.18 2.59 -8.83
C GLN A 337 -17.60 2.89 -8.33
N GLU A 338 -17.82 2.72 -7.04
CA GLU A 338 -19.15 2.96 -6.44
C GLU A 338 -19.54 4.44 -6.44
N THR A 339 -18.58 5.36 -6.33
CA THR A 339 -18.87 6.82 -6.41
C THR A 339 -19.23 7.30 -7.82
N ASN A 340 -18.96 6.50 -8.85
CA ASN A 340 -19.25 6.85 -10.24
C ASN A 340 -20.61 6.31 -10.73
N LYS A 341 -21.40 5.74 -9.85
CA LYS A 341 -22.75 5.25 -10.13
C LYS A 341 -23.78 6.23 -9.60
#